data_17c1c62de26b77dd4d67d353127e7c2c
#
_entry.id   17c1c62de26b77dd4d67d353127e7c2c
#
_cell.length_a   1.000
_cell.length_b   1.000
_cell.length_c   1.000
_cell.angle_alpha   90.00
_cell.angle_beta   90.00
_cell.angle_gamma   90.00
#
_symmetry.space_group_name_H-M   'P 1'
#
loop_
_entity.id
_entity.type
_entity.pdbx_description
1 polymer ?
#
loop_
_entity_poly.entity_id
_entity_poly.type
_entity_poly.pdbx_seq_one_letter_code
_entity_poly.pdbx_strand_id
1 'polypeptide(L)'
;MIRGYLDALKTMREEFGLAGDVSLESIARLPNVLQAAGKNQLSDEVVQGIETALTQALTALVAMRAVEGHELQKELLARIARIEDNLKVIESNAAEITTAYRDKLQKRLAELLENISVDETRLAQEVAYLAERADVSDEIARLHSHIVQLRELLGGDGEIGKKLDFLLQETNREANTILSKASELTICDAAIDIKTEVEKLREQANNVE
;
A
#
# COMPACT_ATOMS: atom_id res chain seq x y z
N MET A 1 -14.75 46.71 24.11
CA MET A 1 -16.14 46.63 23.61
C MET A 1 -16.98 47.75 24.13
N ILE A 2 -17.29 47.90 25.44
CA ILE A 2 -18.14 49.00 26.00
C ILE A 2 -17.64 50.38 25.57
N ARG A 3 -16.32 50.67 25.67
CA ARG A 3 -15.74 51.92 25.22
C ARG A 3 -16.07 52.23 23.77
N GLY A 4 -15.96 51.28 22.87
CA GLY A 4 -16.30 51.48 21.45
C GLY A 4 -17.76 51.83 21.22
N TYR A 5 -18.69 51.26 22.00
CA TYR A 5 -20.10 51.68 21.96
C TYR A 5 -20.31 53.10 22.48
N LEU A 6 -19.63 53.44 23.57
CA LEU A 6 -19.72 54.82 24.15
C LEU A 6 -19.14 55.85 23.19
N ASP A 7 -18.01 55.56 22.55
CA ASP A 7 -17.40 56.46 21.56
C ASP A 7 -18.30 56.65 20.35
N ALA A 8 -18.88 55.57 19.82
CA ALA A 8 -19.84 55.60 18.71
C ALA A 8 -21.10 56.44 19.08
N LEU A 9 -21.67 56.21 20.28
CA LEU A 9 -22.82 56.98 20.77
C LEU A 9 -22.48 58.46 20.95
N LYS A 10 -21.25 58.80 21.38
CA LYS A 10 -20.77 60.18 21.50
C LYS A 10 -20.65 60.84 20.16
N THR A 11 -20.06 60.18 19.18
CA THR A 11 -19.96 60.66 17.78
C THR A 11 -21.35 60.91 17.17
N MET A 12 -22.29 60.01 17.34
CA MET A 12 -23.68 60.16 16.89
C MET A 12 -24.37 61.36 17.53
N ARG A 13 -24.13 61.56 18.84
CA ARG A 13 -24.67 62.73 19.57
C ARG A 13 -24.14 64.06 19.04
N GLU A 14 -22.84 64.11 18.73
CA GLU A 14 -22.17 65.31 18.21
C GLU A 14 -22.57 65.59 16.74
N GLU A 15 -22.63 64.59 15.88
CA GLU A 15 -22.98 64.73 14.47
C GLU A 15 -24.45 65.07 14.22
N PHE A 16 -25.36 64.45 15.00
CA PHE A 16 -26.81 64.57 14.74
C PHE A 16 -27.55 65.47 15.73
N GLY A 17 -26.83 66.11 16.67
CA GLY A 17 -27.45 67.00 17.66
C GLY A 17 -28.43 66.31 18.62
N LEU A 18 -28.24 65.03 18.89
CA LEU A 18 -29.16 64.25 19.71
C LEU A 18 -28.97 64.58 21.20
N ALA A 19 -30.06 64.83 21.92
CA ALA A 19 -30.05 65.06 23.34
C ALA A 19 -30.42 63.80 24.11
N GLY A 20 -29.75 63.54 25.24
CA GLY A 20 -30.02 62.39 26.11
C GLY A 20 -28.74 61.80 26.69
N ASP A 21 -28.85 61.21 27.87
CA ASP A 21 -27.75 60.50 28.52
C ASP A 21 -27.87 59.00 28.29
N VAL A 22 -26.71 58.33 28.10
CA VAL A 22 -26.66 56.89 27.95
C VAL A 22 -26.82 56.24 29.29
N SER A 23 -27.96 55.58 29.52
CA SER A 23 -28.20 54.89 30.78
C SER A 23 -27.44 53.55 30.86
N LEU A 24 -27.14 53.11 32.05
CA LEU A 24 -26.54 51.77 32.28
C LEU A 24 -27.41 50.64 31.70
N GLU A 25 -28.72 50.81 31.77
CA GLU A 25 -29.69 49.86 31.21
C GLU A 25 -29.58 49.78 29.67
N SER A 26 -29.38 50.91 28.98
CA SER A 26 -29.20 50.96 27.56
C SER A 26 -27.91 50.24 27.13
N ILE A 27 -26.82 50.43 27.87
CA ILE A 27 -25.53 49.76 27.63
C ILE A 27 -25.68 48.26 27.92
N ALA A 28 -26.38 47.87 28.94
CA ALA A 28 -26.59 46.48 29.30
C ALA A 28 -27.38 45.69 28.25
N ARG A 29 -28.24 46.34 27.48
CA ARG A 29 -29.02 45.74 26.39
C ARG A 29 -28.25 45.63 25.08
N LEU A 30 -27.07 46.22 24.96
CA LEU A 30 -26.26 46.11 23.75
C LEU A 30 -25.72 44.69 23.58
N PRO A 31 -25.63 44.18 22.33
CA PRO A 31 -25.16 42.84 22.04
C PRO A 31 -23.78 42.59 22.63
N ASN A 32 -23.62 41.45 23.29
CA ASN A 32 -22.34 40.99 23.91
C ASN A 32 -21.75 41.88 25.02
N VAL A 33 -22.47 42.85 25.54
CA VAL A 33 -22.03 43.70 26.71
C VAL A 33 -22.21 42.97 28.03
N LEU A 34 -23.34 42.31 28.20
CA LEU A 34 -23.58 41.40 29.33
C LEU A 34 -23.58 39.99 28.79
N GLN A 35 -22.56 39.27 29.13
CA GLN A 35 -22.57 37.83 29.01
C GLN A 35 -22.79 37.28 30.42
N ALA A 36 -23.76 36.40 30.55
CA ALA A 36 -23.89 35.62 31.77
C ALA A 36 -22.52 34.99 32.04
N ALA A 37 -21.92 35.25 33.19
CA ALA A 37 -20.70 34.57 33.61
C ALA A 37 -21.08 33.11 33.90
N GLY A 38 -21.40 32.39 32.86
CA GLY A 38 -21.39 30.95 32.92
C GLY A 38 -19.95 30.55 33.22
N LYS A 39 -19.70 30.02 34.39
CA LYS A 39 -18.48 29.26 34.60
C LYS A 39 -18.53 28.07 33.67
N ASN A 40 -18.05 28.25 32.43
CA ASN A 40 -17.76 27.16 31.51
C ASN A 40 -16.50 26.39 31.95
N GLN A 41 -16.20 26.37 33.23
CA GLN A 41 -15.20 25.50 33.79
C GLN A 41 -15.90 24.16 34.10
N LEU A 42 -15.56 23.16 33.32
CA LEU A 42 -15.91 21.77 33.62
C LEU A 42 -15.44 21.51 35.09
N SER A 43 -16.25 20.83 35.87
CA SER A 43 -15.78 20.40 37.19
C SER A 43 -14.63 19.41 37.07
N ASP A 44 -13.72 19.39 38.01
CA ASP A 44 -12.58 18.45 38.00
C ASP A 44 -13.03 17.00 37.90
N GLU A 45 -14.16 16.64 38.46
CA GLU A 45 -14.78 15.31 38.32
C GLU A 45 -15.15 14.97 36.88
N VAL A 46 -15.68 15.94 36.12
CA VAL A 46 -16.03 15.75 34.72
C VAL A 46 -14.76 15.59 33.88
N VAL A 47 -13.72 16.39 34.15
CA VAL A 47 -12.43 16.28 33.49
C VAL A 47 -11.80 14.92 33.73
N GLN A 48 -11.75 14.46 34.99
CA GLN A 48 -11.26 13.12 35.33
C GLN A 48 -12.08 11.99 34.69
N GLY A 49 -13.40 12.15 34.61
CA GLY A 49 -14.29 11.22 33.93
C GLY A 49 -13.97 11.09 32.46
N ILE A 50 -13.73 12.21 31.77
CA ILE A 50 -13.34 12.24 30.36
C ILE A 50 -11.98 11.59 30.16
N GLU A 51 -10.97 11.92 30.95
CA GLU A 51 -9.62 11.35 30.87
C GLU A 51 -9.64 9.83 31.10
N THR A 52 -10.42 9.37 32.07
CA THR A 52 -10.58 7.93 32.34
C THR A 52 -11.24 7.22 31.16
N ALA A 53 -12.32 7.75 30.61
CA ALA A 53 -13.02 7.18 29.48
C ALA A 53 -12.13 7.15 28.21
N LEU A 54 -11.37 8.23 27.97
CA LEU A 54 -10.43 8.32 26.85
C LEU A 54 -9.31 7.29 27.00
N THR A 55 -8.72 7.16 28.18
CA THR A 55 -7.67 6.18 28.46
C THR A 55 -8.16 4.75 28.24
N GLN A 56 -9.36 4.43 28.71
CA GLN A 56 -9.97 3.12 28.49
C GLN A 56 -10.23 2.85 27.00
N ALA A 57 -10.77 3.83 26.28
CA ALA A 57 -11.03 3.71 24.84
C ALA A 57 -9.73 3.49 24.04
N LEU A 58 -8.68 4.27 24.34
CA LEU A 58 -7.37 4.11 23.69
C LEU A 58 -6.73 2.75 23.99
N THR A 59 -6.81 2.31 25.25
CA THR A 59 -6.29 0.98 25.64
C THR A 59 -7.02 -0.14 24.90
N ALA A 60 -8.35 -0.06 24.80
CA ALA A 60 -9.16 -1.04 24.07
C ALA A 60 -8.84 -1.01 22.57
N LEU A 61 -8.67 0.17 21.98
CA LEU A 61 -8.30 0.34 20.57
C LEU A 61 -6.93 -0.30 20.27
N VAL A 62 -5.91 -0.01 21.10
CA VAL A 62 -4.56 -0.60 20.93
C VAL A 62 -4.60 -2.11 21.04
N ALA A 63 -5.35 -2.66 22.00
CA ALA A 63 -5.50 -4.10 22.15
C ALA A 63 -6.19 -4.73 20.93
N MET A 64 -7.25 -4.11 20.41
CA MET A 64 -7.96 -4.58 19.23
C MET A 64 -7.06 -4.56 17.98
N ARG A 65 -6.33 -3.46 17.76
CA ARG A 65 -5.35 -3.33 16.64
C ARG A 65 -4.24 -4.38 16.71
N ALA A 66 -3.76 -4.71 17.89
CA ALA A 66 -2.74 -5.74 18.08
C ALA A 66 -3.26 -7.13 17.68
N VAL A 67 -4.49 -7.47 18.03
CA VAL A 67 -5.12 -8.75 17.66
C VAL A 67 -5.35 -8.80 16.15
N GLU A 68 -5.94 -7.76 15.57
CA GLU A 68 -6.22 -7.67 14.13
C GLU A 68 -4.93 -7.71 13.31
N GLY A 69 -3.89 -6.96 13.72
CA GLY A 69 -2.59 -6.96 13.07
C GLY A 69 -1.91 -8.33 13.09
N HIS A 70 -2.04 -9.08 14.19
CA HIS A 70 -1.50 -10.44 14.28
C HIS A 70 -2.21 -11.42 13.32
N GLU A 71 -3.53 -11.38 13.24
CA GLU A 71 -4.28 -12.23 12.30
C GLU A 71 -4.00 -11.85 10.84
N LEU A 72 -3.88 -10.55 10.55
CA LEU A 72 -3.51 -10.07 9.22
C LEU A 72 -2.10 -10.52 8.83
N GLN A 73 -1.12 -10.40 9.73
CA GLN A 73 0.25 -10.89 9.50
C GLN A 73 0.26 -12.38 9.16
N LYS A 74 -0.50 -13.19 9.88
CA LYS A 74 -0.61 -14.63 9.66
C LYS A 74 -1.21 -14.95 8.28
N GLU A 75 -2.24 -14.21 7.87
CA GLU A 75 -2.83 -14.35 6.54
C GLU A 75 -1.82 -13.98 5.44
N LEU A 76 -1.12 -12.86 5.57
CA LEU A 76 -0.12 -12.40 4.62
C LEU A 76 1.03 -13.42 4.48
N LEU A 77 1.53 -13.96 5.59
CA LEU A 77 2.56 -15.02 5.58
C LEU A 77 2.09 -16.31 4.90
N ALA A 78 0.83 -16.69 5.08
CA ALA A 78 0.25 -17.86 4.41
C ALA A 78 0.18 -17.66 2.89
N ARG A 79 -0.13 -16.44 2.42
CA ARG A 79 -0.12 -16.10 0.98
C ARG A 79 1.30 -16.10 0.40
N ILE A 80 2.27 -15.56 1.13
CA ILE A 80 3.69 -15.61 0.73
C ILE A 80 4.17 -17.07 0.61
N ALA A 81 3.73 -17.96 1.51
CA ALA A 81 4.06 -19.38 1.39
C ALA A 81 3.50 -20.02 0.10
N ARG A 82 2.29 -19.63 -0.34
CA ARG A 82 1.74 -20.08 -1.63
C ARG A 82 2.54 -19.57 -2.83
N ILE A 83 3.02 -18.33 -2.77
CA ILE A 83 3.93 -17.78 -3.80
C ILE A 83 5.21 -18.62 -3.86
N GLU A 84 5.79 -18.94 -2.71
CA GLU A 84 6.99 -19.77 -2.61
C GLU A 84 6.78 -21.18 -3.17
N ASP A 85 5.63 -21.81 -2.90
CA ASP A 85 5.31 -23.13 -3.42
C ASP A 85 5.14 -23.11 -4.95
N ASN A 86 4.48 -22.10 -5.50
CA ASN A 86 4.40 -21.90 -6.96
C ASN A 86 5.77 -21.62 -7.59
N LEU A 87 6.65 -20.88 -6.90
CA LEU A 87 8.01 -20.65 -7.36
C LEU A 87 8.81 -21.97 -7.44
N LYS A 88 8.67 -22.88 -6.49
CA LYS A 88 9.29 -24.22 -6.54
C LYS A 88 8.79 -25.04 -7.74
N VAL A 89 7.51 -24.90 -8.11
CA VAL A 89 6.97 -25.51 -9.34
C VAL A 89 7.68 -24.95 -10.56
N ILE A 90 7.85 -23.64 -10.65
CA ILE A 90 8.58 -22.98 -11.74
C ILE A 90 10.02 -23.45 -11.79
N GLU A 91 10.72 -23.48 -10.66
CA GLU A 91 12.12 -23.94 -10.58
C GLU A 91 12.33 -25.37 -11.05
N SER A 92 11.46 -26.29 -10.60
CA SER A 92 11.57 -27.71 -10.97
C SER A 92 11.37 -27.95 -12.47
N ASN A 93 10.65 -27.06 -13.15
CA ASN A 93 10.36 -27.17 -14.58
C ASN A 93 11.24 -26.25 -15.46
N ALA A 94 11.95 -25.28 -14.87
CA ALA A 94 12.74 -24.28 -15.61
C ALA A 94 13.85 -24.88 -16.48
N ALA A 95 14.53 -25.92 -16.00
CA ALA A 95 15.58 -26.62 -16.76
C ALA A 95 15.04 -27.32 -18.02
N GLU A 96 13.79 -27.77 -17.98
CA GLU A 96 13.13 -28.42 -19.11
C GLU A 96 12.72 -27.41 -20.18
N ILE A 97 12.36 -26.18 -19.78
CA ILE A 97 11.95 -25.12 -20.71
C ILE A 97 13.03 -24.80 -21.74
N THR A 98 14.25 -24.50 -21.26
CA THR A 98 15.36 -24.10 -22.13
C THR A 98 15.70 -25.19 -23.11
N THR A 99 15.67 -26.45 -22.65
CA THR A 99 15.94 -27.62 -23.49
C THR A 99 14.82 -27.85 -24.50
N ALA A 100 13.56 -27.87 -24.06
CA ALA A 100 12.41 -28.06 -24.93
C ALA A 100 12.25 -26.95 -25.95
N TYR A 101 12.53 -25.71 -25.56
CA TYR A 101 12.50 -24.54 -26.46
C TYR A 101 13.57 -24.66 -27.55
N ARG A 102 14.81 -25.01 -27.18
CA ARG A 102 15.90 -25.24 -28.11
C ARG A 102 15.56 -26.34 -29.11
N ASP A 103 15.06 -27.47 -28.63
CA ASP A 103 14.72 -28.62 -29.47
C ASP A 103 13.56 -28.28 -30.45
N LYS A 104 12.55 -27.59 -29.99
CA LYS A 104 11.42 -27.10 -30.81
C LYS A 104 11.90 -26.13 -31.87
N LEU A 105 12.80 -25.19 -31.51
CA LEU A 105 13.36 -24.21 -32.42
C LEU A 105 14.22 -24.90 -33.50
N GLN A 106 15.07 -25.86 -33.12
CA GLN A 106 15.87 -26.66 -34.05
C GLN A 106 15.02 -27.43 -35.05
N LYS A 107 13.95 -28.13 -34.58
CA LYS A 107 13.01 -28.83 -35.43
C LYS A 107 12.32 -27.89 -36.42
N ARG A 108 11.83 -26.76 -35.98
CA ARG A 108 11.12 -25.79 -36.82
C ARG A 108 12.03 -25.15 -37.86
N LEU A 109 13.29 -24.91 -37.51
CA LEU A 109 14.29 -24.39 -38.42
C LEU A 109 14.69 -25.45 -39.44
N ALA A 110 14.85 -26.72 -39.05
CA ALA A 110 15.10 -27.83 -39.97
C ALA A 110 13.99 -27.98 -41.01
N GLU A 111 12.71 -27.92 -40.59
CA GLU A 111 11.54 -27.95 -41.49
C GLU A 111 11.51 -26.78 -42.47
N LEU A 112 11.83 -25.56 -42.04
CA LEU A 112 11.80 -24.36 -42.87
C LEU A 112 12.98 -24.27 -43.86
N LEU A 113 14.09 -24.95 -43.54
CA LEU A 113 15.35 -24.86 -44.27
C LEU A 113 15.64 -26.10 -45.13
N GLU A 114 14.67 -27.02 -45.25
CA GLU A 114 14.81 -28.32 -46.00
C GLU A 114 15.47 -28.21 -47.40
N ASN A 115 15.46 -27.01 -47.99
CA ASN A 115 16.01 -26.77 -49.36
C ASN A 115 16.97 -25.59 -49.44
N ILE A 116 17.46 -25.07 -48.28
CA ILE A 116 18.30 -23.87 -48.25
C ILE A 116 19.65 -24.25 -47.58
N SER A 117 20.75 -24.00 -48.26
CA SER A 117 22.09 -24.12 -47.63
C SER A 117 22.29 -23.00 -46.63
N VAL A 118 22.28 -23.32 -45.34
CA VAL A 118 22.50 -22.37 -44.24
C VAL A 118 23.82 -22.72 -43.55
N ASP A 119 24.52 -21.68 -43.09
CA ASP A 119 25.69 -21.84 -42.26
C ASP A 119 25.27 -22.42 -40.89
N GLU A 120 25.60 -23.67 -40.63
CA GLU A 120 25.27 -24.41 -39.41
C GLU A 120 25.81 -23.70 -38.15
N THR A 121 26.97 -23.01 -38.23
CA THR A 121 27.56 -22.28 -37.13
C THR A 121 26.70 -21.09 -36.75
N ARG A 122 26.25 -20.35 -37.75
CA ARG A 122 25.36 -19.18 -37.53
C ARG A 122 24.01 -19.59 -37.04
N LEU A 123 23.47 -20.70 -37.53
CA LEU A 123 22.20 -21.26 -37.04
C LEU A 123 22.30 -21.65 -35.56
N ALA A 124 23.39 -22.35 -35.18
CA ALA A 124 23.63 -22.73 -33.77
C ALA A 124 23.75 -21.52 -32.83
N GLN A 125 24.40 -20.43 -33.28
CA GLN A 125 24.48 -19.17 -32.54
C GLN A 125 23.13 -18.52 -32.34
N GLU A 126 22.28 -18.45 -33.35
CA GLU A 126 20.92 -17.89 -33.23
C GLU A 126 20.03 -18.74 -32.34
N VAL A 127 20.12 -20.07 -32.41
CA VAL A 127 19.41 -20.98 -31.52
C VAL A 127 19.84 -20.76 -30.05
N ALA A 128 21.15 -20.63 -29.79
CA ALA A 128 21.67 -20.38 -28.48
C ALA A 128 21.19 -19.01 -27.94
N TYR A 129 21.23 -17.96 -28.74
CA TYR A 129 20.76 -16.63 -28.37
C TYR A 129 19.24 -16.61 -28.06
N LEU A 130 18.43 -17.32 -28.83
CA LEU A 130 16.98 -17.40 -28.60
C LEU A 130 16.65 -18.27 -27.36
N ALA A 131 17.45 -19.32 -27.10
CA ALA A 131 17.31 -20.12 -25.89
C ALA A 131 17.66 -19.32 -24.62
N GLU A 132 18.71 -18.47 -24.67
CA GLU A 132 19.08 -17.57 -23.60
C GLU A 132 17.96 -16.54 -23.29
N ARG A 133 17.24 -16.09 -24.30
CA ARG A 133 16.08 -15.19 -24.10
C ARG A 133 14.88 -15.87 -23.42
N ALA A 134 14.79 -17.18 -23.47
CA ALA A 134 13.76 -17.96 -22.79
C ALA A 134 14.17 -18.37 -21.36
N ASP A 135 15.40 -18.09 -20.96
CA ASP A 135 15.87 -18.37 -19.60
C ASP A 135 15.17 -17.48 -18.59
N VAL A 136 14.66 -18.10 -17.52
CA VAL A 136 13.93 -17.47 -16.41
C VAL A 136 14.71 -17.51 -15.09
N SER A 137 15.96 -17.93 -15.12
CA SER A 137 16.79 -18.10 -13.92
C SER A 137 16.98 -16.83 -13.11
N ASP A 138 17.13 -15.70 -13.80
CA ASP A 138 17.27 -14.39 -13.15
C ASP A 138 15.98 -13.96 -12.44
N GLU A 139 14.83 -14.17 -13.08
CA GLU A 139 13.52 -13.85 -12.52
C GLU A 139 13.23 -14.73 -11.29
N ILE A 140 13.60 -16.00 -11.34
CA ILE A 140 13.50 -16.93 -10.20
C ILE A 140 14.36 -16.42 -9.02
N ALA A 141 15.63 -16.08 -9.28
CA ALA A 141 16.52 -15.57 -8.24
C ALA A 141 15.99 -14.27 -7.59
N ARG A 142 15.42 -13.37 -8.41
CA ARG A 142 14.79 -12.14 -7.89
C ARG A 142 13.53 -12.42 -7.10
N LEU A 143 12.67 -13.34 -7.53
CA LEU A 143 11.48 -13.75 -6.78
C LEU A 143 11.86 -14.32 -5.41
N HIS A 144 12.89 -15.15 -5.33
CA HIS A 144 13.42 -15.63 -4.04
C HIS A 144 13.84 -14.47 -3.12
N SER A 145 14.62 -13.53 -3.67
CA SER A 145 15.03 -12.35 -2.91
C SER A 145 13.84 -11.52 -2.41
N HIS A 146 12.82 -11.32 -3.25
CA HIS A 146 11.63 -10.59 -2.86
C HIS A 146 10.80 -11.31 -1.80
N ILE A 147 10.67 -12.64 -1.89
CA ILE A 147 9.98 -13.46 -0.87
C ILE A 147 10.67 -13.34 0.50
N VAL A 148 12.01 -13.40 0.53
CA VAL A 148 12.77 -13.22 1.77
C VAL A 148 12.52 -11.82 2.36
N GLN A 149 12.63 -10.78 1.54
CA GLN A 149 12.40 -9.39 1.97
C GLN A 149 10.96 -9.15 2.43
N LEU A 150 9.95 -9.76 1.79
CA LEU A 150 8.55 -9.68 2.21
C LEU A 150 8.36 -10.31 3.60
N ARG A 151 8.99 -11.47 3.88
CA ARG A 151 8.94 -12.12 5.19
C ARG A 151 9.62 -11.28 6.28
N GLU A 152 10.79 -10.74 6.00
CA GLU A 152 11.53 -9.86 6.91
C GLU A 152 10.73 -8.60 7.24
N LEU A 153 10.11 -8.00 6.22
CA LEU A 153 9.29 -6.80 6.38
C LEU A 153 8.06 -7.05 7.27
N LEU A 154 7.40 -8.19 7.10
CA LEU A 154 6.24 -8.57 7.94
C LEU A 154 6.62 -8.98 9.37
N GLY A 155 7.88 -9.35 9.61
CA GLY A 155 8.41 -9.66 10.94
C GLY A 155 9.01 -8.46 11.66
N GLY A 156 9.16 -7.31 10.99
CA GLY A 156 9.76 -6.09 11.52
C GLY A 156 8.74 -5.17 12.20
N ASP A 157 9.27 -4.15 12.88
CA ASP A 157 8.49 -3.09 13.50
C ASP A 157 8.43 -1.85 12.61
N GLY A 158 7.34 -1.08 12.67
CA GLY A 158 7.18 0.22 12.02
C GLY A 158 6.28 0.23 10.81
N GLU A 159 6.26 1.37 10.09
CA GLU A 159 5.43 1.56 8.89
C GLU A 159 5.97 0.76 7.71
N ILE A 160 5.25 -0.29 7.34
CA ILE A 160 5.67 -1.23 6.29
C ILE A 160 4.93 -1.07 4.97
N GLY A 161 3.75 -0.44 4.95
CA GLY A 161 2.81 -0.43 3.82
C GLY A 161 3.44 -0.03 2.48
N LYS A 162 4.21 1.07 2.43
CA LYS A 162 4.86 1.54 1.18
C LYS A 162 5.94 0.60 0.68
N LYS A 163 6.74 0.02 1.60
CA LYS A 163 7.79 -0.94 1.23
C LYS A 163 7.18 -2.25 0.76
N LEU A 164 6.10 -2.68 1.39
CA LEU A 164 5.34 -3.86 1.04
C LEU A 164 4.75 -3.72 -0.37
N ASP A 165 4.07 -2.61 -0.67
CA ASP A 165 3.52 -2.35 -2.01
C ASP A 165 4.62 -2.34 -3.09
N PHE A 166 5.78 -1.70 -2.83
CA PHE A 166 6.91 -1.72 -3.76
C PHE A 166 7.42 -3.14 -4.04
N LEU A 167 7.65 -3.95 -3.00
CA LEU A 167 8.13 -5.33 -3.17
C LEU A 167 7.09 -6.20 -3.89
N LEU A 168 5.81 -5.99 -3.64
CA LEU A 168 4.73 -6.69 -4.34
C LEU A 168 4.66 -6.30 -5.83
N GLN A 169 4.91 -5.02 -6.16
CA GLN A 169 5.02 -4.58 -7.56
C GLN A 169 6.18 -5.26 -8.28
N GLU A 170 7.36 -5.31 -7.66
CA GLU A 170 8.52 -6.01 -8.24
C GLU A 170 8.27 -7.52 -8.36
N THR A 171 7.66 -8.15 -7.36
CA THR A 171 7.26 -9.57 -7.43
C THR A 171 6.29 -9.82 -8.61
N ASN A 172 5.30 -8.96 -8.81
CA ASN A 172 4.38 -9.04 -9.94
C ASN A 172 5.11 -8.87 -11.29
N ARG A 173 6.10 -7.97 -11.34
CA ARG A 173 6.91 -7.72 -12.53
C ARG A 173 7.71 -8.97 -12.93
N GLU A 174 8.40 -9.61 -11.98
CA GLU A 174 9.16 -10.82 -12.25
C GLU A 174 8.23 -11.97 -12.71
N ALA A 175 7.08 -12.15 -12.06
CA ALA A 175 6.09 -13.14 -12.47
C ALA A 175 5.54 -12.87 -13.89
N ASN A 176 5.33 -11.62 -14.28
CA ASN A 176 4.95 -11.25 -15.65
C ASN A 176 6.05 -11.59 -16.67
N THR A 177 7.31 -11.39 -16.32
CA THR A 177 8.44 -11.70 -17.19
C THR A 177 8.54 -13.21 -17.40
N ILE A 178 8.39 -14.02 -16.34
CA ILE A 178 8.32 -15.48 -16.45
C ILE A 178 7.17 -15.89 -17.38
N LEU A 179 5.96 -15.35 -17.17
CA LEU A 179 4.80 -15.66 -17.99
C LEU A 179 5.01 -15.32 -19.48
N SER A 180 5.75 -14.25 -19.78
CA SER A 180 6.04 -13.84 -21.16
C SER A 180 7.11 -14.70 -21.83
N LYS A 181 8.01 -15.31 -21.07
CA LYS A 181 9.11 -16.16 -21.55
C LYS A 181 8.71 -17.64 -21.63
N ALA A 182 7.85 -18.09 -20.72
CA ALA A 182 7.40 -19.48 -20.63
C ALA A 182 6.35 -19.80 -21.69
N SER A 183 6.46 -20.99 -22.27
CA SER A 183 5.46 -21.57 -23.21
C SER A 183 4.80 -22.82 -22.64
N GLU A 184 5.27 -23.31 -21.49
CA GLU A 184 4.78 -24.49 -20.82
C GLU A 184 3.63 -24.16 -19.89
N LEU A 185 2.53 -24.92 -20.00
CA LEU A 185 1.29 -24.63 -19.27
C LEU A 185 1.48 -24.63 -17.75
N THR A 186 2.24 -25.60 -17.23
CA THR A 186 2.50 -25.73 -15.79
C THR A 186 3.17 -24.49 -15.20
N ILE A 187 4.10 -23.90 -15.94
CA ILE A 187 4.81 -22.69 -15.52
C ILE A 187 3.94 -21.45 -15.67
N CYS A 188 3.18 -21.38 -16.76
CA CYS A 188 2.22 -20.29 -16.98
C CYS A 188 1.17 -20.28 -15.85
N ASP A 189 0.62 -21.41 -15.49
CA ASP A 189 -0.36 -21.53 -14.40
C ASP A 189 0.24 -21.10 -13.06
N ALA A 190 1.44 -21.61 -12.71
CA ALA A 190 2.14 -21.23 -11.48
C ALA A 190 2.47 -19.71 -11.45
N ALA A 191 2.87 -19.11 -12.57
CA ALA A 191 3.12 -17.66 -12.65
C ALA A 191 1.83 -16.84 -12.51
N ILE A 192 0.70 -17.30 -13.04
CA ILE A 192 -0.62 -16.69 -12.87
C ILE A 192 -1.06 -16.77 -11.41
N ASP A 193 -0.84 -17.91 -10.75
CA ASP A 193 -1.16 -18.08 -9.34
C ASP A 193 -0.32 -17.16 -8.46
N ILE A 194 0.99 -17.00 -8.73
CA ILE A 194 1.84 -16.01 -8.06
C ILE A 194 1.23 -14.61 -8.20
N LYS A 195 0.86 -14.19 -9.40
CA LYS A 195 0.25 -12.88 -9.64
C LYS A 195 -1.06 -12.71 -8.87
N THR A 196 -1.88 -13.74 -8.82
CA THR A 196 -3.15 -13.73 -8.10
C THR A 196 -2.94 -13.55 -6.60
N GLU A 197 -1.96 -14.24 -6.01
CA GLU A 197 -1.65 -14.08 -4.59
C GLU A 197 -1.00 -12.71 -4.30
N VAL A 198 -0.18 -12.18 -5.22
CA VAL A 198 0.40 -10.82 -5.11
C VAL A 198 -0.70 -9.75 -5.12
N GLU A 199 -1.72 -9.85 -5.99
CA GLU A 199 -2.83 -8.89 -5.98
C GLU A 199 -3.63 -8.94 -4.68
N LYS A 200 -3.91 -10.13 -4.15
CA LYS A 200 -4.57 -10.28 -2.84
C LYS A 200 -3.73 -9.69 -1.71
N LEU A 201 -2.40 -9.85 -1.75
CA LEU A 201 -1.48 -9.22 -0.80
C LEU A 201 -1.52 -7.70 -0.90
N ARG A 202 -1.59 -7.14 -2.12
CA ARG A 202 -1.68 -5.68 -2.33
C ARG A 202 -2.99 -5.09 -1.81
N GLU A 203 -4.10 -5.79 -2.00
CA GLU A 203 -5.39 -5.37 -1.44
C GLU A 203 -5.33 -5.29 0.11
N GLN A 204 -4.68 -6.26 0.75
CA GLN A 204 -4.50 -6.25 2.20
C GLN A 204 -3.45 -5.25 2.68
N ALA A 205 -2.38 -5.02 1.90
CA ALA A 205 -1.33 -4.04 2.23
C ALA A 205 -1.87 -2.62 2.41
N ASN A 206 -2.94 -2.26 1.71
CA ASN A 206 -3.61 -0.96 1.86
C ASN A 206 -4.30 -0.80 3.23
N ASN A 207 -4.49 -1.89 3.97
CA ASN A 207 -5.08 -1.89 5.32
C ASN A 207 -4.01 -1.98 6.42
N VAL A 208 -2.73 -2.10 6.04
CA VAL A 208 -1.58 -2.14 6.96
C VAL A 208 -1.04 -0.74 7.15
N GLU A 209 -1.14 -0.21 8.37
CA GLU A 209 -0.50 1.04 8.79
C GLU A 209 0.88 0.78 9.40
#